data_f3938861a32ff17028c0b03d0515ff6e
#
_entry.id   f3938861a32ff17028c0b03d0515ff6e
#
_cell.length_a   1.000
_cell.length_b   1.000
_cell.length_c   1.000
_cell.angle_alpha   90.00
_cell.angle_beta   90.00
_cell.angle_gamma   90.00
#
_symmetry.space_group_name_H-M   'P 1'
#
loop_
_entity.id
_entity.type
_entity.pdbx_description
1 polymer ?
#
loop_
_entity_poly.entity_id
_entity_poly.type
_entity_poly.pdbx_seq_one_letter_code
_entity_poly.pdbx_strand_id
1 'polypeptide(L)'
;KVIDSYVDIKKMIAPLAKFIDWSALQMACAVVGLRHAPRPKWQLGEALEFLNGPDFIPAASDPARIEFDGRRHFRFPTPRPGEDEENNIVYGRLYRRAERWQERPAIVLLDGAFSVAYNTAFPWLARRVNRAGFNVATLVAPYDLQRRPRRPMEENCLEFARAMAQNVAEIRALIGWLLDEGCPSVGLVGFSYGGWLAGLTACADARIACAVLTVPAVRLRCSPPVVWRPVRETLQALRPAREAMDTTRLNLILSTPVIPKENILLIEGIHDLLAERQPIEELWQKWQQPEIWRLPHGHISGLFVPRLTGRVLDWLTPRLEAGRKIEV
;
A
#
# COMPACT_ATOMS: atom_id res chain seq x y z
N LYS A 1 24.90 -33.40 -1.41
CA LYS A 1 23.61 -33.72 -0.77
C LYS A 1 22.87 -32.47 -0.23
N VAL A 2 23.56 -31.47 0.35
CA VAL A 2 22.90 -30.23 0.85
C VAL A 2 22.51 -29.31 -0.30
N ILE A 3 23.27 -29.26 -1.37
CA ILE A 3 23.02 -28.46 -2.58
C ILE A 3 21.81 -29.01 -3.36
N ASP A 4 21.70 -30.33 -3.48
CA ASP A 4 20.58 -30.97 -4.18
C ASP A 4 19.25 -30.78 -3.45
N SER A 5 19.26 -30.85 -2.11
CA SER A 5 18.05 -30.57 -1.31
C SER A 5 17.57 -29.11 -1.41
N TYR A 6 18.48 -28.15 -1.60
CA TYR A 6 18.15 -26.73 -1.78
C TYR A 6 17.53 -26.44 -3.15
N VAL A 7 17.99 -27.15 -4.19
CA VAL A 7 17.44 -27.06 -5.56
C VAL A 7 16.05 -27.70 -5.62
N ASP A 8 15.83 -28.81 -4.93
CA ASP A 8 14.51 -29.45 -4.88
C ASP A 8 13.47 -28.66 -4.11
N ILE A 9 13.85 -28.02 -3.01
CA ILE A 9 12.97 -27.09 -2.27
C ILE A 9 12.57 -25.91 -3.14
N LYS A 10 13.48 -25.31 -3.91
CA LYS A 10 13.14 -24.21 -4.85
C LYS A 10 12.18 -24.67 -5.95
N LYS A 11 12.31 -25.90 -6.45
CA LYS A 11 11.40 -26.45 -7.45
C LYS A 11 9.99 -26.70 -6.92
N MET A 12 9.83 -27.00 -5.64
CA MET A 12 8.53 -27.16 -4.97
C MET A 12 7.86 -25.83 -4.60
N ILE A 13 8.64 -24.81 -4.24
CA ILE A 13 8.10 -23.52 -3.81
C ILE A 13 7.36 -22.81 -4.95
N ALA A 14 7.90 -22.82 -6.17
CA ALA A 14 7.30 -22.10 -7.30
C ALA A 14 5.87 -22.57 -7.65
N PRO A 15 5.57 -23.86 -7.82
CA PRO A 15 4.20 -24.33 -8.06
C PRO A 15 3.25 -24.02 -6.90
N LEU A 16 3.71 -24.20 -5.66
CA LEU A 16 2.91 -23.92 -4.47
C LEU A 16 2.59 -22.42 -4.34
N ALA A 17 3.59 -21.57 -4.55
CA ALA A 17 3.42 -20.12 -4.53
C ALA A 17 2.39 -19.65 -5.58
N LYS A 18 2.52 -20.14 -6.82
CA LYS A 18 1.58 -19.86 -7.91
C LYS A 18 0.18 -20.38 -7.62
N PHE A 19 0.05 -21.56 -7.01
CA PHE A 19 -1.24 -22.12 -6.63
C PHE A 19 -1.93 -21.27 -5.55
N ILE A 20 -1.17 -20.79 -4.54
CA ILE A 20 -1.70 -19.92 -3.50
C ILE A 20 -2.18 -18.60 -4.10
N ASP A 21 -1.37 -17.96 -4.95
CA ASP A 21 -1.71 -16.72 -5.63
C ASP A 21 -2.91 -16.88 -6.54
N TRP A 22 -2.97 -17.96 -7.31
CA TRP A 22 -4.09 -18.28 -8.18
C TRP A 22 -5.39 -18.47 -7.37
N SER A 23 -5.32 -19.20 -6.26
CA SER A 23 -6.49 -19.44 -5.40
C SER A 23 -6.98 -18.13 -4.76
N ALA A 24 -6.07 -17.30 -4.27
CA ALA A 24 -6.40 -15.99 -3.72
C ALA A 24 -7.02 -15.07 -4.78
N LEU A 25 -6.48 -15.07 -6.00
CA LEU A 25 -7.04 -14.34 -7.14
C LEU A 25 -8.44 -14.80 -7.49
N GLN A 26 -8.69 -16.13 -7.58
CA GLN A 26 -10.03 -16.65 -7.86
C GLN A 26 -11.03 -16.24 -6.79
N MET A 27 -10.63 -16.26 -5.52
CA MET A 27 -11.49 -15.85 -4.41
C MET A 27 -11.78 -14.33 -4.47
N ALA A 28 -10.78 -13.51 -4.74
CA ALA A 28 -10.98 -12.07 -4.93
C ALA A 28 -11.89 -11.79 -6.13
N CYS A 29 -11.69 -12.47 -7.26
CA CYS A 29 -12.53 -12.36 -8.45
C CYS A 29 -13.99 -12.78 -8.18
N ALA A 30 -14.21 -13.86 -7.41
CA ALA A 30 -15.55 -14.27 -7.01
C ALA A 30 -16.24 -13.20 -6.15
N VAL A 31 -15.52 -12.61 -5.19
CA VAL A 31 -16.05 -11.53 -4.34
C VAL A 31 -16.37 -10.29 -5.16
N VAL A 32 -15.50 -9.91 -6.09
CA VAL A 32 -15.71 -8.76 -6.97
C VAL A 32 -16.87 -9.04 -7.94
N GLY A 33 -16.87 -10.18 -8.61
CA GLY A 33 -17.90 -10.53 -9.59
C GLY A 33 -19.31 -10.71 -9.03
N LEU A 34 -19.43 -11.12 -7.75
CA LEU A 34 -20.73 -11.18 -7.05
C LEU A 34 -21.28 -9.77 -6.69
N ARG A 35 -20.44 -8.74 -6.75
CA ARG A 35 -20.78 -7.38 -6.33
C ARG A 35 -21.06 -6.43 -7.49
N HIS A 36 -20.72 -6.81 -8.73
CA HIS A 36 -20.69 -5.89 -9.86
C HIS A 36 -21.56 -6.41 -11.00
N ALA A 37 -22.59 -5.65 -11.33
CA ALA A 37 -23.15 -5.60 -12.66
C ALA A 37 -22.79 -4.22 -13.25
N PRO A 38 -21.62 -4.02 -13.78
CA PRO A 38 -21.16 -2.71 -14.15
C PRO A 38 -21.54 -2.35 -15.57
N ARG A 39 -22.17 -1.21 -15.72
CA ARG A 39 -21.90 -0.35 -16.89
C ARG A 39 -20.95 0.74 -16.39
N PRO A 40 -19.65 0.66 -16.63
CA PRO A 40 -18.72 1.64 -16.13
C PRO A 40 -19.04 3.02 -16.76
N LYS A 41 -19.29 3.99 -15.92
CA LYS A 41 -19.23 5.39 -16.31
C LYS A 41 -17.75 5.75 -16.36
N TRP A 42 -17.17 5.75 -17.52
CA TRP A 42 -15.73 5.84 -17.66
C TRP A 42 -15.14 7.15 -17.16
N GLN A 43 -15.78 8.29 -17.34
CA GLN A 43 -15.24 9.62 -17.02
C GLN A 43 -13.71 9.72 -17.18
N LEU A 44 -13.20 9.08 -18.22
CA LEU A 44 -11.76 8.89 -18.40
C LEU A 44 -11.06 10.22 -18.65
N GLY A 45 -11.65 11.12 -19.47
CA GLY A 45 -11.08 12.44 -19.74
C GLY A 45 -10.88 13.24 -18.46
N GLU A 46 -11.92 13.32 -17.62
CA GLU A 46 -11.88 14.00 -16.33
C GLU A 46 -10.90 13.36 -15.36
N ALA A 47 -10.80 12.02 -15.36
CA ALA A 47 -9.82 11.29 -14.56
C ALA A 47 -8.38 11.61 -14.97
N LEU A 48 -8.08 11.66 -16.27
CA LEU A 48 -6.76 11.98 -16.79
C LEU A 48 -6.37 13.43 -16.49
N GLU A 49 -7.31 14.37 -16.64
CA GLU A 49 -7.12 15.77 -16.26
C GLU A 49 -6.80 15.90 -14.76
N PHE A 50 -7.61 15.28 -13.91
CA PHE A 50 -7.38 15.27 -12.47
C PHE A 50 -6.02 14.67 -12.08
N LEU A 51 -5.66 13.51 -12.64
CA LEU A 51 -4.41 12.80 -12.34
C LEU A 51 -3.16 13.57 -12.77
N ASN A 52 -3.26 14.37 -13.83
CA ASN A 52 -2.17 15.22 -14.31
C ASN A 52 -2.17 16.61 -13.66
N GLY A 53 -3.30 17.01 -13.06
CA GLY A 53 -3.47 18.29 -12.38
C GLY A 53 -2.73 18.39 -11.04
N PRO A 54 -2.59 19.61 -10.49
CA PRO A 54 -1.96 19.84 -9.19
C PRO A 54 -2.75 19.22 -8.03
N ASP A 55 -4.06 19.04 -8.19
CA ASP A 55 -4.97 18.56 -7.16
C ASP A 55 -4.85 17.07 -6.87
N PHE A 56 -4.22 16.28 -7.73
CA PHE A 56 -4.02 14.87 -7.49
C PHE A 56 -3.21 14.63 -6.20
N ILE A 57 -2.04 15.29 -6.08
CA ILE A 57 -1.24 15.26 -4.86
C ILE A 57 -0.79 16.71 -4.59
N PRO A 58 -1.50 17.45 -3.75
CA PRO A 58 -1.15 18.82 -3.43
C PRO A 58 0.16 18.90 -2.64
N ALA A 59 0.89 20.00 -2.79
CA ALA A 59 2.18 20.21 -2.14
C ALA A 59 2.05 20.21 -0.60
N ALA A 60 1.05 20.89 -0.06
CA ALA A 60 0.78 20.96 1.37
C ALA A 60 -0.19 19.85 1.85
N SER A 61 -0.07 19.49 3.11
CA SER A 61 -0.98 18.57 3.80
C SER A 61 -1.03 18.96 5.27
N ASP A 62 -2.21 19.34 5.75
CA ASP A 62 -2.42 19.62 7.17
C ASP A 62 -2.40 18.33 7.99
N PRO A 63 -1.92 18.38 9.25
CA PRO A 63 -1.99 17.26 10.17
C PRO A 63 -3.45 16.83 10.44
N ALA A 64 -3.64 15.54 10.69
CA ALA A 64 -4.95 15.00 11.04
C ALA A 64 -5.40 15.52 12.41
N ARG A 65 -6.71 15.80 12.55
CA ARG A 65 -7.33 16.07 13.85
C ARG A 65 -7.90 14.78 14.41
N ILE A 66 -7.06 14.03 15.13
CA ILE A 66 -7.38 12.68 15.55
C ILE A 66 -8.21 12.68 16.83
N GLU A 67 -9.33 11.94 16.79
CA GLU A 67 -10.15 11.57 17.94
C GLU A 67 -9.95 10.08 18.24
N PHE A 68 -9.74 9.75 19.52
CA PHE A 68 -9.61 8.35 19.94
C PHE A 68 -10.94 7.82 20.48
N ASP A 69 -11.32 6.62 19.99
CA ASP A 69 -12.36 5.79 20.58
C ASP A 69 -11.70 4.63 21.32
N GLY A 70 -11.60 4.79 22.64
CA GLY A 70 -10.88 3.88 23.50
C GLY A 70 -9.35 3.95 23.35
N ARG A 71 -8.66 2.81 23.59
CA ARG A 71 -7.20 2.82 23.68
C ARG A 71 -6.45 2.82 22.35
N ARG A 72 -7.06 2.34 21.28
CA ARG A 72 -6.35 2.07 20.03
C ARG A 72 -7.04 2.59 18.80
N HIS A 73 -8.36 2.59 18.77
CA HIS A 73 -9.11 3.05 17.62
C HIS A 73 -9.09 4.56 17.58
N PHE A 74 -8.88 5.09 16.39
CA PHE A 74 -8.97 6.51 16.16
C PHE A 74 -9.76 6.79 14.87
N ARG A 75 -10.24 8.02 14.77
CA ARG A 75 -10.88 8.55 13.58
C ARG A 75 -10.51 10.01 13.38
N PHE A 76 -10.60 10.46 12.15
CA PHE A 76 -10.49 11.89 11.80
C PHE A 76 -11.22 12.18 10.50
N PRO A 77 -11.67 13.43 10.27
CA PRO A 77 -12.23 13.84 8.99
C PRO A 77 -11.16 13.72 7.90
N THR A 78 -11.55 13.14 6.75
CA THR A 78 -10.61 13.12 5.61
C THR A 78 -10.25 14.54 5.18
N PRO A 79 -8.99 14.82 4.83
CA PRO A 79 -8.62 16.10 4.23
C PRO A 79 -9.19 16.31 2.83
N ARG A 80 -9.79 15.28 2.24
CA ARG A 80 -10.39 15.31 0.90
C ARG A 80 -11.81 14.73 0.93
N PRO A 81 -12.80 15.48 1.45
CA PRO A 81 -14.16 15.00 1.50
C PRO A 81 -14.76 14.87 0.08
N GLY A 82 -15.52 13.81 -0.12
CA GLY A 82 -16.29 13.54 -1.32
C GLY A 82 -17.79 13.52 -1.04
N GLU A 83 -18.56 13.03 -2.01
CA GLU A 83 -20.03 12.97 -1.92
C GLU A 83 -20.51 11.89 -0.94
N ASP A 84 -19.74 10.83 -0.73
CA ASP A 84 -20.10 9.72 0.15
C ASP A 84 -19.70 10.04 1.60
N GLU A 85 -20.67 10.34 2.44
CA GLU A 85 -20.45 10.73 3.84
C GLU A 85 -19.70 9.65 4.64
N GLU A 86 -20.02 8.36 4.42
CA GLU A 86 -19.36 7.24 5.07
C GLU A 86 -17.86 7.21 4.77
N ASN A 87 -17.47 7.70 3.58
CA ASN A 87 -16.07 7.75 3.16
C ASN A 87 -15.31 8.97 3.70
N ASN A 88 -16.03 9.97 4.23
CA ASN A 88 -15.43 11.22 4.71
C ASN A 88 -14.83 11.13 6.12
N ILE A 89 -14.98 9.99 6.80
CA ILE A 89 -14.33 9.71 8.09
C ILE A 89 -13.28 8.63 7.89
N VAL A 90 -12.05 8.95 8.25
CA VAL A 90 -10.94 7.99 8.28
C VAL A 90 -10.98 7.23 9.59
N TYR A 91 -10.79 5.93 9.53
CA TYR A 91 -10.69 5.06 10.70
C TYR A 91 -9.33 4.38 10.72
N GLY A 92 -8.76 4.25 11.92
CA GLY A 92 -7.47 3.62 12.10
C GLY A 92 -7.26 3.00 13.47
N ARG A 93 -6.08 2.39 13.63
CA ARG A 93 -5.63 1.87 14.93
C ARG A 93 -4.21 2.34 15.19
N LEU A 94 -3.96 2.80 16.42
CA LEU A 94 -2.63 3.13 16.91
C LEU A 94 -2.22 2.15 18.01
N TYR A 95 -1.13 1.46 17.80
CA TYR A 95 -0.48 0.57 18.75
C TYR A 95 0.70 1.32 19.37
N ARG A 96 0.48 1.95 20.51
CA ARG A 96 1.48 2.71 21.24
C ARG A 96 2.47 1.76 21.93
N ARG A 97 3.77 2.08 21.85
CA ARG A 97 4.82 1.21 22.39
C ARG A 97 4.92 1.26 23.92
N ALA A 98 4.73 2.42 24.53
CA ALA A 98 4.89 2.65 25.98
C ALA A 98 4.09 3.90 26.37
N GLU A 99 4.15 4.28 27.66
CA GLU A 99 3.53 5.52 28.15
C GLU A 99 4.07 6.77 27.43
N ARG A 100 5.39 6.82 27.16
CA ARG A 100 6.05 7.88 26.38
C ARG A 100 6.20 7.46 24.92
N TRP A 101 5.10 7.08 24.29
CA TRP A 101 5.09 6.60 22.91
C TRP A 101 5.52 7.69 21.91
N GLN A 102 5.28 8.95 22.23
CA GLN A 102 5.66 10.10 21.40
C GLN A 102 7.18 10.19 21.18
N GLU A 103 7.98 9.68 22.12
CA GLU A 103 9.44 9.64 21.99
C GLU A 103 9.96 8.47 21.13
N ARG A 104 9.06 7.71 20.53
CA ARG A 104 9.39 6.53 19.73
C ARG A 104 9.01 6.72 18.27
N PRO A 105 9.84 6.22 17.33
CA PRO A 105 9.49 6.23 15.92
C PRO A 105 8.17 5.51 15.65
N ALA A 106 7.49 5.90 14.59
CA ALA A 106 6.24 5.29 14.17
C ALA A 106 6.38 4.62 12.79
N ILE A 107 5.67 3.51 12.60
CA ILE A 107 5.52 2.83 11.32
C ILE A 107 4.04 2.84 10.94
N VAL A 108 3.74 3.36 9.77
CA VAL A 108 2.40 3.27 9.17
C VAL A 108 2.34 2.03 8.29
N LEU A 109 1.47 1.07 8.64
CA LEU A 109 1.22 -0.12 7.85
C LEU A 109 0.07 0.13 6.89
N LEU A 110 0.31 -0.03 5.60
CA LEU A 110 -0.64 0.17 4.51
C LEU A 110 -1.05 -1.19 3.92
N ASP A 111 -2.35 -1.47 3.98
CA ASP A 111 -2.92 -2.75 3.57
C ASP A 111 -2.97 -2.92 2.05
N GLY A 112 -3.08 -4.16 1.63
CA GLY A 112 -3.47 -4.52 0.27
C GLY A 112 -4.93 -4.11 -0.03
N ALA A 113 -5.37 -4.39 -1.25
CA ALA A 113 -6.75 -4.13 -1.64
C ALA A 113 -7.75 -4.82 -0.70
N PHE A 114 -8.88 -4.14 -0.46
CA PHE A 114 -9.99 -4.60 0.38
C PHE A 114 -9.72 -4.62 1.90
N SER A 115 -8.63 -4.02 2.37
CA SER A 115 -8.26 -3.92 3.79
C SER A 115 -8.36 -5.25 4.56
N VAL A 116 -7.99 -6.36 3.92
CA VAL A 116 -8.12 -7.71 4.50
C VAL A 116 -7.19 -7.88 5.69
N ALA A 117 -5.96 -7.38 5.61
CA ALA A 117 -4.96 -7.53 6.66
C ALA A 117 -5.30 -6.66 7.89
N TYR A 118 -6.08 -5.60 7.74
CA TYR A 118 -6.48 -4.71 8.82
C TYR A 118 -7.10 -5.45 10.01
N ASN A 119 -7.94 -6.44 9.76
CA ASN A 119 -8.59 -7.23 10.81
C ASN A 119 -7.94 -8.60 11.04
N THR A 120 -7.02 -9.04 10.19
CA THR A 120 -6.40 -10.38 10.25
C THR A 120 -4.92 -10.31 10.65
N ALA A 121 -4.04 -10.00 9.72
CA ALA A 121 -2.59 -10.04 9.91
C ALA A 121 -2.03 -8.82 10.66
N PHE A 122 -2.59 -7.62 10.44
CA PHE A 122 -2.05 -6.39 11.03
C PHE A 122 -2.08 -6.35 12.55
N PRO A 123 -3.11 -6.85 13.27
CA PRO A 123 -3.06 -6.88 14.73
C PRO A 123 -1.90 -7.71 15.29
N TRP A 124 -1.54 -8.79 14.61
CA TRP A 124 -0.39 -9.61 14.98
C TRP A 124 0.93 -8.93 14.60
N LEU A 125 1.03 -8.43 13.38
CA LEU A 125 2.21 -7.72 12.87
C LEU A 125 2.52 -6.48 13.71
N ALA A 126 1.49 -5.66 13.99
CA ALA A 126 1.62 -4.48 14.82
C ALA A 126 2.16 -4.78 16.22
N ARG A 127 1.68 -5.88 16.88
CA ARG A 127 2.23 -6.29 18.18
C ARG A 127 3.70 -6.69 18.06
N ARG A 128 4.09 -7.36 16.97
CA ARG A 128 5.48 -7.77 16.75
C ARG A 128 6.40 -6.56 16.53
N VAL A 129 5.99 -5.63 15.68
CA VAL A 129 6.69 -4.37 15.42
C VAL A 129 6.77 -3.53 16.69
N ASN A 130 5.67 -3.46 17.44
CA ASN A 130 5.61 -2.72 18.69
C ASN A 130 6.58 -3.28 19.74
N ARG A 131 6.76 -4.63 19.84
CA ARG A 131 7.78 -5.25 20.70
C ARG A 131 9.21 -4.86 20.28
N ALA A 132 9.44 -4.61 19.00
CA ALA A 132 10.74 -4.14 18.51
C ALA A 132 11.03 -2.65 18.82
N GLY A 133 10.10 -1.95 19.47
CA GLY A 133 10.35 -0.60 19.97
C GLY A 133 9.62 0.53 19.21
N PHE A 134 8.78 0.20 18.23
CA PHE A 134 8.11 1.18 17.36
C PHE A 134 6.63 1.34 17.71
N ASN A 135 6.09 2.53 17.50
CA ASN A 135 4.66 2.70 17.38
C ASN A 135 4.18 2.17 16.04
N VAL A 136 2.93 1.72 15.97
CA VAL A 136 2.34 1.27 14.70
C VAL A 136 1.00 1.91 14.51
N ALA A 137 0.81 2.57 13.38
CA ALA A 137 -0.48 3.08 12.93
C ALA A 137 -0.96 2.28 11.70
N THR A 138 -2.27 2.09 11.61
CA THR A 138 -2.93 1.48 10.45
C THR A 138 -4.16 2.29 10.07
N LEU A 139 -4.47 2.37 8.79
CA LEU A 139 -5.65 3.06 8.26
C LEU A 139 -6.55 2.09 7.50
N VAL A 140 -7.85 2.38 7.51
CA VAL A 140 -8.81 1.78 6.59
C VAL A 140 -8.82 2.61 5.30
N ALA A 141 -8.59 1.97 4.17
CA ALA A 141 -8.60 2.65 2.88
C ALA A 141 -9.99 3.22 2.53
N PRO A 142 -10.08 4.28 1.72
CA PRO A 142 -11.35 4.75 1.18
C PRO A 142 -12.15 3.63 0.55
N TYR A 143 -13.45 3.67 0.74
CA TYR A 143 -14.44 2.70 0.24
C TYR A 143 -14.32 1.28 0.81
N ASP A 144 -13.45 1.05 1.80
CA ASP A 144 -13.32 -0.25 2.47
C ASP A 144 -14.05 -0.29 3.82
N LEU A 145 -14.39 -1.49 4.27
CA LEU A 145 -14.99 -1.78 5.57
C LEU A 145 -16.15 -0.83 5.91
N GLN A 146 -16.06 -0.09 7.04
CA GLN A 146 -17.09 0.85 7.50
C GLN A 146 -17.15 2.15 6.67
N ARG A 147 -16.19 2.38 5.77
CA ARG A 147 -16.17 3.52 4.86
C ARG A 147 -16.91 3.25 3.54
N ARG A 148 -17.45 2.05 3.40
CA ARG A 148 -18.19 1.66 2.20
C ARG A 148 -19.52 2.39 2.12
N PRO A 149 -19.79 3.10 0.99
CA PRO A 149 -21.08 3.75 0.80
C PRO A 149 -22.23 2.74 0.81
N ARG A 150 -23.41 3.19 1.23
CA ARG A 150 -24.65 2.41 1.16
C ARG A 150 -25.19 2.32 -0.26
N ARG A 151 -24.83 3.28 -1.12
CA ARG A 151 -25.17 3.22 -2.55
C ARG A 151 -24.36 2.13 -3.26
N PRO A 152 -24.86 1.57 -4.37
CA PRO A 152 -24.04 0.73 -5.22
C PRO A 152 -22.84 1.53 -5.73
N MET A 153 -21.65 0.93 -5.61
CA MET A 153 -20.45 1.55 -6.19
C MET A 153 -20.46 1.37 -7.70
N GLU A 154 -20.28 2.46 -8.42
CA GLU A 154 -20.05 2.45 -9.85
C GLU A 154 -18.53 2.33 -10.10
N GLU A 155 -18.13 1.52 -11.06
CA GLU A 155 -16.75 1.52 -11.53
C GLU A 155 -16.52 2.79 -12.39
N ASN A 156 -15.82 3.76 -11.81
CA ASN A 156 -15.61 5.06 -12.40
C ASN A 156 -14.13 5.43 -12.27
N CYS A 157 -13.48 5.78 -13.39
CA CYS A 157 -12.07 6.15 -13.40
C CYS A 157 -11.78 7.39 -12.56
N LEU A 158 -12.68 8.37 -12.55
CA LEU A 158 -12.52 9.58 -11.76
C LEU A 158 -12.69 9.32 -10.27
N GLU A 159 -13.67 8.50 -9.85
CA GLU A 159 -13.80 8.08 -8.45
C GLU A 159 -12.58 7.31 -7.98
N PHE A 160 -12.06 6.39 -8.81
CA PHE A 160 -10.82 5.67 -8.49
C PHE A 160 -9.64 6.64 -8.33
N ALA A 161 -9.46 7.58 -9.26
CA ALA A 161 -8.40 8.59 -9.19
C ALA A 161 -8.51 9.46 -7.92
N ARG A 162 -9.73 9.88 -7.58
CA ARG A 162 -10.02 10.63 -6.35
C ARG A 162 -9.74 9.81 -5.10
N ALA A 163 -10.12 8.54 -5.08
CA ALA A 163 -9.84 7.62 -3.97
C ALA A 163 -8.33 7.43 -3.75
N MET A 164 -7.54 7.33 -4.83
CA MET A 164 -6.07 7.27 -4.73
C MET A 164 -5.49 8.55 -4.13
N ALA A 165 -5.95 9.71 -4.60
CA ALA A 165 -5.55 11.01 -4.06
C ALA A 165 -5.95 11.18 -2.59
N GLN A 166 -7.15 10.74 -2.23
CA GLN A 166 -7.65 10.74 -0.86
C GLN A 166 -6.79 9.86 0.06
N ASN A 167 -6.45 8.64 -0.37
CA ASN A 167 -5.56 7.76 0.38
C ASN A 167 -4.22 8.43 0.70
N VAL A 168 -3.55 8.99 -0.32
CA VAL A 168 -2.26 9.65 -0.13
C VAL A 168 -2.41 10.85 0.81
N ALA A 169 -3.46 11.65 0.68
CA ALA A 169 -3.71 12.79 1.56
C ALA A 169 -3.94 12.37 3.01
N GLU A 170 -4.70 11.30 3.24
CA GLU A 170 -4.97 10.75 4.58
C GLU A 170 -3.71 10.18 5.24
N ILE A 171 -2.86 9.48 4.48
CA ILE A 171 -1.57 8.98 4.95
C ILE A 171 -0.68 10.16 5.36
N ARG A 172 -0.59 11.21 4.53
CA ARG A 172 0.21 12.41 4.81
C ARG A 172 -0.30 13.20 6.01
N ALA A 173 -1.61 13.28 6.19
CA ALA A 173 -2.23 13.90 7.36
C ALA A 173 -1.90 13.13 8.65
N LEU A 174 -1.93 11.78 8.60
CA LEU A 174 -1.52 10.94 9.72
C LEU A 174 -0.02 11.08 10.04
N ILE A 175 0.85 11.15 9.01
CA ILE A 175 2.28 11.40 9.19
C ILE A 175 2.50 12.74 9.91
N GLY A 176 1.82 13.80 9.45
CA GLY A 176 1.88 15.12 10.10
C GLY A 176 1.51 15.04 11.56
N TRP A 177 0.38 14.43 11.88
CA TRP A 177 -0.06 14.27 13.27
C TRP A 177 0.93 13.47 14.13
N LEU A 178 1.47 12.36 13.63
CA LEU A 178 2.47 11.57 14.38
C LEU A 178 3.72 12.38 14.71
N LEU A 179 4.18 13.20 13.78
CA LEU A 179 5.35 14.10 14.00
C LEU A 179 5.02 15.21 14.98
N ASP A 180 3.84 15.83 14.86
CA ASP A 180 3.38 16.89 15.76
C ASP A 180 3.16 16.39 17.20
N GLU A 181 2.77 15.11 17.38
CA GLU A 181 2.72 14.48 18.70
C GLU A 181 4.10 14.20 19.29
N GLY A 182 5.17 14.34 18.52
CA GLY A 182 6.56 14.19 18.97
C GLY A 182 7.24 12.89 18.53
N CYS A 183 6.61 12.06 17.67
CA CYS A 183 7.33 10.92 17.10
C CYS A 183 8.54 11.40 16.31
N PRO A 184 9.78 10.95 16.64
CA PRO A 184 11.00 11.52 16.04
C PRO A 184 11.14 11.20 14.54
N SER A 185 10.43 10.18 14.05
CA SER A 185 10.45 9.79 12.65
C SER A 185 9.26 8.89 12.31
N VAL A 186 8.86 8.87 11.04
CA VAL A 186 7.79 8.01 10.53
C VAL A 186 8.28 7.25 9.31
N GLY A 187 8.09 5.91 9.32
CA GLY A 187 8.32 5.03 8.17
C GLY A 187 7.02 4.46 7.61
N LEU A 188 7.03 4.11 6.33
CA LEU A 188 5.92 3.43 5.67
C LEU A 188 6.27 1.98 5.37
N VAL A 189 5.33 1.07 5.59
CA VAL A 189 5.42 -0.32 5.15
C VAL A 189 4.11 -0.69 4.47
N GLY A 190 4.17 -0.88 3.15
CA GLY A 190 3.01 -1.18 2.33
C GLY A 190 3.10 -2.54 1.66
N PHE A 191 1.94 -3.21 1.55
CA PHE A 191 1.79 -4.49 0.87
C PHE A 191 0.86 -4.33 -0.34
N SER A 192 1.27 -4.80 -1.53
CA SER A 192 0.45 -4.80 -2.74
C SER A 192 -0.06 -3.39 -3.09
N TYR A 193 -1.36 -3.15 -3.02
CA TYR A 193 -1.98 -1.82 -3.14
C TYR A 193 -1.40 -0.83 -2.11
N GLY A 194 -1.21 -1.26 -0.86
CA GLY A 194 -0.53 -0.46 0.15
C GLY A 194 0.93 -0.14 -0.19
N GLY A 195 1.61 -1.05 -0.90
CA GLY A 195 2.95 -0.79 -1.47
C GLY A 195 2.92 0.30 -2.54
N TRP A 196 1.87 0.34 -3.37
CA TRP A 196 1.63 1.42 -4.31
C TRP A 196 1.41 2.77 -3.60
N LEU A 197 0.55 2.78 -2.58
CA LEU A 197 0.31 3.98 -1.76
C LEU A 197 1.57 4.47 -1.06
N ALA A 198 2.39 3.56 -0.52
CA ALA A 198 3.68 3.91 0.07
C ALA A 198 4.61 4.56 -0.96
N GLY A 199 4.64 4.04 -2.20
CA GLY A 199 5.39 4.61 -3.30
C GLY A 199 4.91 5.99 -3.71
N LEU A 200 3.61 6.19 -3.91
CA LEU A 200 3.02 7.50 -4.22
C LEU A 200 3.29 8.52 -3.10
N THR A 201 3.18 8.08 -1.84
CA THR A 201 3.46 8.96 -0.70
C THR A 201 4.95 9.31 -0.61
N ALA A 202 5.86 8.36 -0.90
CA ALA A 202 7.30 8.60 -0.95
C ALA A 202 7.71 9.57 -2.07
N CYS A 203 6.88 9.69 -3.13
CA CYS A 203 7.05 10.70 -4.18
C CYS A 203 6.45 12.08 -3.82
N ALA A 204 5.73 12.19 -2.70
CA ALA A 204 4.95 13.37 -2.34
C ALA A 204 5.33 13.98 -0.99
N ASP A 205 6.02 13.27 -0.11
CA ASP A 205 6.25 13.69 1.27
C ASP A 205 7.68 13.39 1.74
N ALA A 206 8.49 14.44 1.84
CA ALA A 206 9.88 14.34 2.27
C ALA A 206 10.04 14.09 3.80
N ARG A 207 8.97 14.19 4.59
CA ARG A 207 8.99 13.93 6.04
C ARG A 207 9.10 12.43 6.37
N ILE A 208 8.92 11.55 5.38
CA ILE A 208 9.05 10.09 5.54
C ILE A 208 10.52 9.74 5.71
N ALA A 209 10.86 9.06 6.80
CA ALA A 209 12.22 8.61 7.05
C ALA A 209 12.63 7.44 6.14
N CYS A 210 11.70 6.51 5.86
CA CYS A 210 11.93 5.38 4.97
C CYS A 210 10.62 4.75 4.49
N ALA A 211 10.67 4.01 3.38
CA ALA A 211 9.53 3.31 2.80
C ALA A 211 9.90 1.87 2.36
N VAL A 212 9.08 0.91 2.75
CA VAL A 212 9.15 -0.49 2.32
C VAL A 212 7.94 -0.80 1.43
N LEU A 213 8.18 -1.14 0.18
CA LEU A 213 7.18 -1.50 -0.81
C LEU A 213 7.25 -3.02 -1.03
N THR A 214 6.32 -3.75 -0.44
CA THR A 214 6.27 -5.22 -0.55
C THR A 214 5.31 -5.62 -1.66
N VAL A 215 5.83 -6.30 -2.67
CA VAL A 215 5.10 -6.73 -3.88
C VAL A 215 4.15 -5.64 -4.41
N PRO A 216 4.65 -4.41 -4.61
CA PRO A 216 3.81 -3.26 -4.90
C PRO A 216 3.08 -3.42 -6.24
N ALA A 217 1.84 -2.98 -6.30
CA ALA A 217 1.26 -2.59 -7.57
C ALA A 217 1.99 -1.33 -8.05
N VAL A 218 2.63 -1.38 -9.21
CA VAL A 218 3.44 -0.29 -9.75
C VAL A 218 2.63 0.57 -10.72
N ARG A 219 1.71 -0.08 -11.42
CA ARG A 219 0.85 0.52 -12.44
C ARG A 219 -0.49 -0.23 -12.51
N LEU A 220 -1.51 0.38 -13.13
CA LEU A 220 -2.84 -0.22 -13.30
C LEU A 220 -2.85 -1.39 -14.28
N ARG A 221 -1.98 -1.35 -15.27
CA ARG A 221 -1.86 -2.41 -16.26
C ARG A 221 -1.29 -3.66 -15.60
N CYS A 222 -2.15 -4.60 -15.28
CA CYS A 222 -1.79 -5.95 -14.91
C CYS A 222 -2.59 -6.91 -15.79
N SER A 223 -2.01 -8.05 -16.12
CA SER A 223 -2.65 -9.12 -16.89
C SER A 223 -2.66 -10.40 -16.06
N PRO A 224 -3.35 -10.41 -14.91
CA PRO A 224 -3.36 -11.60 -14.08
C PRO A 224 -3.96 -12.77 -14.86
N PRO A 225 -3.52 -13.99 -14.61
CA PRO A 225 -4.08 -15.19 -15.23
C PRO A 225 -5.47 -15.47 -14.66
N VAL A 226 -6.45 -14.66 -15.06
CA VAL A 226 -7.83 -14.79 -14.63
C VAL A 226 -8.50 -15.87 -15.44
N VAL A 227 -9.03 -16.86 -14.76
CA VAL A 227 -9.72 -17.99 -15.40
C VAL A 227 -11.22 -17.73 -15.49
N TRP A 228 -11.79 -17.01 -14.54
CA TRP A 228 -13.23 -16.77 -14.50
C TRP A 228 -13.67 -15.77 -15.56
N ARG A 229 -14.49 -16.24 -16.50
CA ARG A 229 -14.90 -15.52 -17.71
C ARG A 229 -15.46 -14.11 -17.46
N PRO A 230 -16.45 -13.89 -16.55
CA PRO A 230 -17.01 -12.56 -16.33
C PRO A 230 -15.98 -11.53 -15.90
N VAL A 231 -15.05 -11.92 -14.99
CA VAL A 231 -13.99 -11.02 -14.51
C VAL A 231 -13.00 -10.73 -15.64
N ARG A 232 -12.66 -11.71 -16.45
CA ARG A 232 -11.79 -11.50 -17.63
C ARG A 232 -12.42 -10.52 -18.62
N GLU A 233 -13.71 -10.64 -18.91
CA GLU A 233 -14.43 -9.73 -19.79
C GLU A 233 -14.43 -8.31 -19.23
N THR A 234 -14.68 -8.14 -17.93
CA THR A 234 -14.57 -6.84 -17.25
C THR A 234 -13.17 -6.25 -17.36
N LEU A 235 -12.11 -7.02 -17.05
CA LEU A 235 -10.73 -6.57 -17.14
C LEU A 235 -10.34 -6.20 -18.58
N GLN A 236 -10.84 -6.94 -19.58
CA GLN A 236 -10.64 -6.60 -20.99
C GLN A 236 -11.35 -5.32 -21.39
N ALA A 237 -12.58 -5.13 -20.94
CA ALA A 237 -13.31 -3.86 -21.15
C ALA A 237 -12.63 -2.65 -20.51
N LEU A 238 -12.06 -2.83 -19.31
CA LEU A 238 -11.32 -1.78 -18.58
C LEU A 238 -9.92 -1.49 -19.15
N ARG A 239 -9.40 -2.35 -20.03
CA ARG A 239 -8.02 -2.26 -20.53
C ARG A 239 -7.66 -0.90 -21.13
N PRO A 240 -8.47 -0.29 -22.04
CA PRO A 240 -8.11 0.99 -22.63
C PRO A 240 -8.00 2.12 -21.60
N ALA A 241 -8.93 2.14 -20.62
CA ALA A 241 -8.90 3.13 -19.57
C ALA A 241 -7.68 2.97 -18.64
N ARG A 242 -7.34 1.75 -18.30
CA ARG A 242 -6.17 1.43 -17.47
C ARG A 242 -4.85 1.79 -18.17
N GLU A 243 -4.74 1.51 -19.47
CA GLU A 243 -3.60 1.90 -20.30
C GLU A 243 -3.47 3.42 -20.37
N ALA A 244 -4.56 4.15 -20.52
CA ALA A 244 -4.55 5.61 -20.51
C ALA A 244 -4.16 6.19 -19.13
N MET A 245 -4.72 5.66 -18.03
CA MET A 245 -4.37 6.09 -16.69
C MET A 245 -2.91 5.75 -16.32
N ASP A 246 -2.32 4.71 -16.90
CA ASP A 246 -0.89 4.37 -16.71
C ASP A 246 0.06 5.38 -17.35
N THR A 247 -0.43 6.33 -18.15
CA THR A 247 0.37 7.46 -18.64
C THR A 247 0.43 8.63 -17.66
N THR A 248 -0.16 8.50 -16.47
CA THR A 248 -0.26 9.53 -15.44
C THR A 248 0.63 9.22 -14.23
N ARG A 249 0.63 10.12 -13.26
CA ARG A 249 1.38 9.96 -12.00
C ARG A 249 0.91 8.79 -11.11
N LEU A 250 -0.17 8.09 -11.47
CA LEU A 250 -0.53 6.82 -10.83
C LEU A 250 0.53 5.73 -11.10
N ASN A 251 1.15 5.75 -12.25
CA ASN A 251 2.25 4.86 -12.57
C ASN A 251 3.52 5.30 -11.85
N LEU A 252 3.97 4.53 -10.87
CA LEU A 252 5.16 4.87 -10.07
C LEU A 252 6.42 5.05 -10.91
N ILE A 253 6.52 4.40 -12.08
CA ILE A 253 7.66 4.54 -12.99
C ILE A 253 7.78 5.97 -13.53
N LEU A 254 6.66 6.71 -13.60
CA LEU A 254 6.62 8.09 -14.06
C LEU A 254 6.84 9.12 -12.93
N SER A 255 6.93 8.66 -11.69
CA SER A 255 7.12 9.50 -10.50
C SER A 255 8.52 9.29 -9.93
N THR A 256 9.04 10.32 -9.26
CA THR A 256 10.36 10.28 -8.61
C THR A 256 10.18 10.46 -7.11
N PRO A 257 10.75 9.57 -6.27
CA PRO A 257 10.73 9.74 -4.82
C PRO A 257 11.43 11.04 -4.40
N VAL A 258 10.87 11.69 -3.37
CA VAL A 258 11.48 12.86 -2.73
C VAL A 258 12.32 12.48 -1.51
N ILE A 259 12.31 11.22 -1.11
CA ILE A 259 13.20 10.65 -0.10
C ILE A 259 14.40 9.95 -0.77
N PRO A 260 15.57 9.86 -0.11
CA PRO A 260 16.76 9.19 -0.65
C PRO A 260 16.48 7.72 -0.99
N LYS A 261 17.08 7.24 -2.08
CA LYS A 261 16.93 5.84 -2.52
C LYS A 261 17.41 4.82 -1.47
N GLU A 262 18.38 5.19 -0.65
CA GLU A 262 18.91 4.41 0.46
C GLU A 262 17.84 4.14 1.54
N ASN A 263 16.80 4.96 1.57
CA ASN A 263 15.66 4.86 2.47
C ASN A 263 14.45 4.18 1.82
N ILE A 264 14.62 3.55 0.66
CA ILE A 264 13.57 2.78 -0.03
C ILE A 264 14.00 1.33 -0.12
N LEU A 265 13.10 0.42 0.27
CA LEU A 265 13.25 -1.02 0.09
C LEU A 265 12.13 -1.54 -0.80
N LEU A 266 12.50 -2.19 -1.89
CA LEU A 266 11.58 -2.97 -2.71
C LEU A 266 11.67 -4.44 -2.32
N ILE A 267 10.52 -5.11 -2.15
CA ILE A 267 10.45 -6.56 -1.94
C ILE A 267 9.62 -7.15 -3.07
N GLU A 268 10.25 -8.00 -3.87
CA GLU A 268 9.69 -8.62 -5.06
C GLU A 268 9.45 -10.12 -4.84
N GLY A 269 8.31 -10.62 -5.27
CA GLY A 269 8.03 -12.05 -5.39
C GLY A 269 8.33 -12.54 -6.81
N ILE A 270 9.37 -13.38 -6.99
CA ILE A 270 9.77 -13.83 -8.34
C ILE A 270 8.77 -14.78 -9.01
N HIS A 271 7.80 -15.29 -8.25
CA HIS A 271 6.70 -16.14 -8.72
C HIS A 271 5.33 -15.48 -8.56
N ASP A 272 5.32 -14.16 -8.36
CA ASP A 272 4.10 -13.37 -8.18
C ASP A 272 3.23 -13.39 -9.45
N LEU A 273 1.94 -13.72 -9.29
CA LEU A 273 0.96 -13.75 -10.37
C LEU A 273 0.07 -12.49 -10.40
N LEU A 274 0.13 -11.64 -9.38
CA LEU A 274 -0.71 -10.45 -9.25
C LEU A 274 0.07 -9.18 -9.54
N ALA A 275 1.24 -9.00 -8.89
CA ALA A 275 2.16 -7.91 -9.17
C ALA A 275 3.26 -8.43 -10.12
N GLU A 276 3.11 -8.10 -11.40
CA GLU A 276 4.06 -8.54 -12.43
C GLU A 276 5.47 -8.07 -12.09
N ARG A 277 6.44 -8.95 -12.28
CA ARG A 277 7.84 -8.69 -12.00
C ARG A 277 8.42 -7.55 -12.84
N GLN A 278 8.11 -7.51 -14.14
CA GLN A 278 8.68 -6.53 -15.06
C GLN A 278 8.44 -5.07 -14.62
N PRO A 279 7.24 -4.62 -14.22
CA PRO A 279 7.04 -3.27 -13.70
C PRO A 279 7.86 -2.94 -12.45
N ILE A 280 8.09 -3.92 -11.56
CA ILE A 280 8.92 -3.71 -10.36
C ILE A 280 10.38 -3.52 -10.74
N GLU A 281 10.90 -4.28 -11.69
CA GLU A 281 12.27 -4.12 -12.20
C GLU A 281 12.44 -2.80 -12.98
N GLU A 282 11.44 -2.37 -13.76
CA GLU A 282 11.42 -1.07 -14.41
C GLU A 282 11.44 0.07 -13.37
N LEU A 283 10.63 -0.04 -12.32
CA LEU A 283 10.60 0.89 -11.20
C LEU A 283 11.94 0.96 -10.49
N TRP A 284 12.55 -0.18 -10.20
CA TRP A 284 13.85 -0.28 -9.56
C TRP A 284 14.93 0.46 -10.37
N GLN A 285 14.97 0.27 -11.69
CA GLN A 285 15.89 0.99 -12.56
C GLN A 285 15.61 2.50 -12.54
N LYS A 286 14.33 2.90 -12.66
CA LYS A 286 13.93 4.30 -12.71
C LYS A 286 14.23 5.04 -11.41
N TRP A 287 14.10 4.38 -10.27
CA TRP A 287 14.38 4.96 -8.96
C TRP A 287 15.85 4.84 -8.54
N GLN A 288 16.76 4.68 -9.51
CA GLN A 288 18.21 4.63 -9.31
C GLN A 288 18.67 3.45 -8.45
N GLN A 289 18.00 2.31 -8.58
CA GLN A 289 18.35 1.05 -7.95
C GLN A 289 18.39 1.12 -6.41
N PRO A 290 17.27 1.43 -5.74
CA PRO A 290 17.18 1.27 -4.30
C PRO A 290 17.43 -0.17 -3.90
N GLU A 291 17.57 -0.45 -2.61
CA GLU A 291 17.71 -1.84 -2.14
C GLU A 291 16.49 -2.67 -2.57
N ILE A 292 16.73 -3.87 -3.11
CA ILE A 292 15.67 -4.77 -3.54
C ILE A 292 15.93 -6.20 -3.04
N TRP A 293 14.91 -6.80 -2.45
CA TRP A 293 14.93 -8.22 -2.04
C TRP A 293 14.03 -9.03 -2.95
N ARG A 294 14.64 -9.94 -3.72
CA ARG A 294 13.94 -10.85 -4.63
C ARG A 294 13.69 -12.18 -3.91
N LEU A 295 12.44 -12.44 -3.56
CA LEU A 295 12.04 -13.61 -2.80
C LEU A 295 11.53 -14.71 -3.74
N PRO A 296 11.91 -15.99 -3.56
CA PRO A 296 11.39 -17.11 -4.35
C PRO A 296 9.96 -17.48 -3.93
N HIS A 297 9.07 -16.50 -3.88
CA HIS A 297 7.69 -16.61 -3.44
C HIS A 297 6.77 -15.85 -4.40
N GLY A 298 5.47 -16.08 -4.27
CA GLY A 298 4.41 -15.33 -4.96
C GLY A 298 3.93 -14.14 -4.14
N HIS A 299 2.80 -13.58 -4.55
CA HIS A 299 2.19 -12.41 -3.94
C HIS A 299 1.82 -12.66 -2.47
N ILE A 300 0.99 -13.66 -2.24
CA ILE A 300 0.47 -13.97 -0.91
C ILE A 300 1.46 -14.81 -0.11
N SER A 301 2.10 -15.81 -0.76
CA SER A 301 3.05 -16.69 -0.05
C SER A 301 4.29 -15.95 0.46
N GLY A 302 4.63 -14.81 -0.14
CA GLY A 302 5.70 -13.92 0.34
C GLY A 302 5.49 -13.41 1.76
N LEU A 303 4.23 -13.24 2.20
CA LEU A 303 3.89 -12.82 3.56
C LEU A 303 4.26 -13.85 4.63
N PHE A 304 4.37 -15.12 4.25
CA PHE A 304 4.68 -16.24 5.16
C PHE A 304 6.17 -16.62 5.15
N VAL A 305 7.02 -15.82 4.50
CA VAL A 305 8.48 -16.08 4.49
C VAL A 305 9.02 -16.01 5.92
N PRO A 306 9.63 -17.10 6.43
CA PRO A 306 10.19 -17.12 7.76
C PRO A 306 11.18 -15.97 7.96
N ARG A 307 11.09 -15.29 9.10
CA ARG A 307 11.99 -14.18 9.48
C ARG A 307 11.90 -12.92 8.61
N LEU A 308 11.06 -12.85 7.59
CA LEU A 308 10.94 -11.65 6.74
C LEU A 308 10.63 -10.40 7.58
N THR A 309 9.65 -10.48 8.47
CA THR A 309 9.34 -9.36 9.39
C THR A 309 10.54 -8.91 10.20
N GLY A 310 11.36 -9.84 10.71
CA GLY A 310 12.59 -9.52 11.44
C GLY A 310 13.58 -8.77 10.56
N ARG A 311 13.86 -9.29 9.37
CA ARG A 311 14.76 -8.64 8.40
C ARG A 311 14.28 -7.25 8.00
N VAL A 312 12.98 -7.07 7.80
CA VAL A 312 12.39 -5.75 7.51
C VAL A 312 12.58 -4.80 8.70
N LEU A 313 12.40 -5.28 9.93
CA LEU A 313 12.66 -4.48 11.13
C LEU A 313 14.13 -4.11 11.26
N ASP A 314 15.05 -5.05 11.01
CA ASP A 314 16.50 -4.80 11.03
C ASP A 314 16.88 -3.73 9.99
N TRP A 315 16.22 -3.71 8.83
CA TRP A 315 16.43 -2.71 7.80
C TRP A 315 15.84 -1.33 8.17
N LEU A 316 14.65 -1.31 8.80
CA LEU A 316 13.95 -0.08 9.21
C LEU A 316 14.65 0.63 10.39
N THR A 317 15.13 -0.14 11.37
CA THR A 317 15.64 0.39 12.65
C THR A 317 16.67 1.51 12.47
N PRO A 318 17.80 1.33 11.76
CA PRO A 318 18.80 2.37 11.63
C PRO A 318 18.27 3.63 10.93
N ARG A 319 17.32 3.50 10.01
CA ARG A 319 16.73 4.60 9.24
C ARG A 319 15.76 5.44 10.07
N LEU A 320 14.97 4.75 10.89
CA LEU A 320 14.04 5.41 11.82
C LEU A 320 14.75 6.05 13.02
N GLU A 321 15.88 5.50 13.45
CA GLU A 321 16.69 6.07 14.54
C GLU A 321 17.58 7.24 14.08
N ALA A 322 17.98 7.27 12.81
CA ALA A 322 18.74 8.38 12.26
C ALA A 322 17.95 9.70 12.27
N GLY A 323 16.63 9.66 12.10
CA GLY A 323 15.74 10.82 12.25
C GLY A 323 15.76 11.46 13.65
N ARG A 324 16.22 10.73 14.66
CA ARG A 324 16.39 11.22 16.04
C ARG A 324 17.54 12.22 16.24
N LYS A 325 18.49 12.31 15.29
CA LYS A 325 19.77 13.03 15.45
C LYS A 325 19.78 14.43 14.83
N ILE A 326 18.65 14.92 14.28
CA ILE A 326 18.63 16.24 13.59
C ILE A 326 18.17 17.38 14.52
N GLU A 327 17.96 17.13 15.80
CA GLU A 327 17.76 18.21 16.79
C GLU A 327 19.02 18.33 17.68
N VAL A 328 20.02 19.06 17.20
CA VAL A 328 21.02 19.75 18.03
C VAL A 328 21.33 21.10 17.40
#